data_08bd663e65ea3aac414d6ef12dbd93f3
#
_entry.id   08bd663e65ea3aac414d6ef12dbd93f3
#
_cell.length_a   1.000
_cell.length_b   1.000
_cell.length_c   1.000
_cell.angle_alpha   90.00
_cell.angle_beta   90.00
_cell.angle_gamma   90.00
#
_symmetry.space_group_name_H-M   'P 1'
#
loop_
_entity.id
_entity.type
_entity.pdbx_description
1 polymer ?
#
loop_
_entity_poly.entity_id
_entity_poly.type
_entity_poly.pdbx_seq_one_letter_code
_entity_poly.pdbx_strand_id
1 'polypeptide(L)'
;MAEEREYVFLSLMVPQEFADEIKLNSSNNMADAANALEHNLMEGFAANLSTTPKVINVLPIGSYPQFYRKAVVKKSSFQLCGRSDHENVGFCNIKLIRNYYIERAVYRSLKAYCKAKAGKIVLCIYSASAEFLTAAEKLKKKYPNMIVCDIIADLPGMTNLSSKKSVMLQWFIDYKAKKSLNRLECADCFVFLTKQMADYLHIRKPYCVVEGISSKTQQIERKENSEKTILYTGTLHQKFGVLNLVKAFGQIENPNYRLVICGIGDSEKAIKDAAKNDSRISFLGQLPRKEVIEWQKKATVLVNPRQNNEEFTKYSFPSKTMEYLSSGIPVVAYKLDGMPDEYDRYIQYVEDDSIESLQKKLTAVCELPIEERRKLGEAGRNFAMTEKNSTVQVKKIVEMVDSL
;
A
#
# COMPACT_ATOMS: atom_id res chain seq x y z
N MET A 1 25.75 4.89 -27.42
CA MET A 1 25.38 5.61 -26.18
C MET A 1 23.92 5.33 -25.95
N ALA A 2 23.52 4.78 -24.79
CA ALA A 2 22.10 4.61 -24.49
C ALA A 2 21.45 6.00 -24.51
N GLU A 3 20.32 6.13 -25.21
CA GLU A 3 19.53 7.36 -25.26
C GLU A 3 19.14 7.75 -23.83
N GLU A 4 19.49 8.94 -23.37
CA GLU A 4 19.18 9.40 -22.02
C GLU A 4 17.65 9.49 -21.84
N ARG A 5 17.09 8.71 -20.94
CA ARG A 5 15.65 8.66 -20.68
C ARG A 5 15.31 9.62 -19.54
N GLU A 6 14.32 10.44 -19.75
CA GLU A 6 13.83 11.42 -18.79
C GLU A 6 12.55 10.89 -18.11
N TYR A 7 12.65 10.59 -16.82
CA TYR A 7 11.53 10.06 -16.05
C TYR A 7 10.66 11.14 -15.41
N VAL A 8 9.36 11.01 -15.55
CA VAL A 8 8.35 11.82 -14.85
C VAL A 8 7.33 10.92 -14.18
N PHE A 9 6.96 11.21 -12.94
CA PHE A 9 6.08 10.39 -12.12
C PHE A 9 4.79 11.16 -11.79
N LEU A 10 3.64 10.63 -12.23
CA LEU A 10 2.31 11.09 -11.81
C LEU A 10 1.91 10.38 -10.53
N SER A 11 1.61 11.13 -9.50
CA SER A 11 1.49 10.67 -8.13
C SER A 11 0.22 11.13 -7.44
N LEU A 12 -0.18 10.38 -6.42
CA LEU A 12 -1.22 10.70 -5.46
C LEU A 12 -0.66 10.71 -4.03
N MET A 13 0.60 11.07 -3.84
CA MET A 13 1.25 11.07 -2.53
C MET A 13 0.88 12.29 -1.69
N VAL A 14 1.06 12.14 -0.39
CA VAL A 14 1.04 13.24 0.58
C VAL A 14 2.49 13.64 0.86
N PRO A 15 2.97 14.78 0.32
CA PRO A 15 4.29 15.28 0.68
C PRO A 15 4.32 15.68 2.17
N GLN A 16 5.45 15.46 2.83
CA GLN A 16 5.58 15.67 4.28
C GLN A 16 5.19 17.09 4.72
N GLU A 17 5.54 18.10 3.91
CA GLU A 17 5.27 19.52 4.16
C GLU A 17 3.76 19.84 4.19
N PHE A 18 2.92 19.00 3.59
CA PHE A 18 1.46 19.20 3.51
C PHE A 18 0.67 18.25 4.42
N ALA A 19 1.34 17.32 5.13
CA ALA A 19 0.68 16.29 5.92
C ALA A 19 -0.24 16.87 7.00
N ASP A 20 0.23 17.85 7.77
CA ASP A 20 -0.52 18.49 8.83
C ASP A 20 -1.69 19.32 8.27
N GLU A 21 -1.48 20.06 7.18
CA GLU A 21 -2.54 20.81 6.51
C GLU A 21 -3.65 19.89 6.00
N ILE A 22 -3.27 18.78 5.37
CA ILE A 22 -4.22 17.79 4.86
C ILE A 22 -4.99 17.16 6.01
N LYS A 23 -4.31 16.74 7.08
CA LYS A 23 -4.95 16.17 8.28
C LYS A 23 -5.95 17.12 8.92
N LEU A 24 -5.60 18.41 9.04
CA LEU A 24 -6.47 19.44 9.63
C LEU A 24 -7.74 19.68 8.79
N ASN A 25 -7.64 19.58 7.47
CA ASN A 25 -8.73 19.90 6.55
C ASN A 25 -9.51 18.69 6.05
N SER A 26 -9.05 17.46 6.29
CA SER A 26 -9.71 16.21 5.87
C SER A 26 -10.61 15.66 6.96
N SER A 27 -11.78 15.13 6.57
CA SER A 27 -12.67 14.37 7.45
C SER A 27 -12.40 12.86 7.40
N ASN A 28 -11.57 12.39 6.46
CA ASN A 28 -11.20 10.98 6.29
C ASN A 28 -9.73 10.77 6.65
N ASN A 29 -9.41 9.55 7.09
CA ASN A 29 -8.03 9.12 7.26
C ASN A 29 -7.31 9.05 5.91
N MET A 30 -6.01 9.38 5.92
CA MET A 30 -5.14 9.21 4.76
C MET A 30 -4.89 7.72 4.50
N ALA A 31 -4.67 7.37 3.23
CA ALA A 31 -4.30 6.02 2.82
C ALA A 31 -2.80 5.79 3.05
N ASP A 32 -2.41 5.53 4.30
CA ASP A 32 -1.00 5.45 4.72
C ASP A 32 -0.19 4.42 3.92
N ALA A 33 -0.80 3.26 3.59
CA ALA A 33 -0.13 2.21 2.83
C ALA A 33 0.21 2.63 1.39
N ALA A 34 -0.75 3.28 0.70
CA ALA A 34 -0.55 3.79 -0.66
C ALA A 34 0.51 4.90 -0.67
N ASN A 35 0.42 5.83 0.29
CA ASN A 35 1.40 6.89 0.44
C ASN A 35 2.82 6.35 0.70
N ALA A 36 2.97 5.35 1.58
CA ALA A 36 4.25 4.72 1.84
C ALA A 36 4.82 4.02 0.60
N LEU A 37 3.97 3.34 -0.18
CA LEU A 37 4.40 2.69 -1.42
C LEU A 37 4.91 3.71 -2.44
N GLU A 38 4.22 4.83 -2.65
CA GLU A 38 4.66 5.89 -3.58
C GLU A 38 5.99 6.52 -3.15
N HIS A 39 6.18 6.79 -1.86
CA HIS A 39 7.46 7.29 -1.33
C HIS A 39 8.60 6.28 -1.55
N ASN A 40 8.36 4.99 -1.27
CA ASN A 40 9.35 3.93 -1.47
C ASN A 40 9.67 3.73 -2.97
N LEU A 41 8.68 3.86 -3.87
CA LEU A 41 8.92 3.85 -5.32
C LEU A 41 9.84 5.00 -5.72
N MET A 42 9.60 6.21 -5.23
CA MET A 42 10.44 7.37 -5.54
C MET A 42 11.87 7.23 -5.01
N GLU A 43 12.05 6.69 -3.79
CA GLU A 43 13.38 6.36 -3.28
C GLU A 43 14.10 5.34 -4.19
N GLY A 44 13.37 4.32 -4.63
CA GLY A 44 13.90 3.31 -5.54
C GLY A 44 14.26 3.88 -6.92
N PHE A 45 13.45 4.74 -7.49
CA PHE A 45 13.80 5.45 -8.74
C PHE A 45 15.03 6.34 -8.57
N ALA A 46 15.11 7.09 -7.46
CA ALA A 46 16.27 7.94 -7.17
C ALA A 46 17.57 7.12 -6.99
N ALA A 47 17.45 5.87 -6.51
CA ALA A 47 18.60 4.97 -6.35
C ALA A 47 19.05 4.27 -7.65
N ASN A 48 18.14 4.08 -8.62
CA ASN A 48 18.43 3.33 -9.86
C ASN A 48 18.68 4.23 -11.08
N LEU A 49 18.31 5.50 -11.02
CA LEU A 49 18.43 6.44 -12.13
C LEU A 49 19.50 7.49 -11.86
N SER A 50 20.14 8.00 -12.91
CA SER A 50 21.13 9.09 -12.82
C SER A 50 20.52 10.40 -12.31
N THR A 51 19.22 10.60 -12.56
CA THR A 51 18.47 11.78 -12.12
C THR A 51 17.16 11.36 -11.46
N THR A 52 16.84 11.95 -10.30
CA THR A 52 15.55 11.72 -9.63
C THR A 52 14.39 12.14 -10.55
N PRO A 53 13.38 11.29 -10.79
CA PRO A 53 12.21 11.64 -11.59
C PRO A 53 11.53 12.93 -11.11
N LYS A 54 11.03 13.73 -12.03
CA LYS A 54 10.13 14.84 -11.69
C LYS A 54 8.78 14.27 -11.23
N VAL A 55 8.29 14.67 -10.05
CA VAL A 55 6.94 14.33 -9.60
C VAL A 55 5.97 15.45 -9.97
N ILE A 56 4.87 15.09 -10.63
CA ILE A 56 3.66 15.89 -10.80
C ILE A 56 2.57 15.22 -9.99
N ASN A 57 2.21 15.84 -8.88
CA ASN A 57 1.37 15.24 -7.84
C ASN A 57 -0.03 15.87 -7.81
N VAL A 58 -1.04 15.04 -7.55
CA VAL A 58 -2.38 15.48 -7.20
C VAL A 58 -2.63 15.08 -5.75
N LEU A 59 -2.84 16.03 -4.86
CA LEU A 59 -3.07 15.74 -3.45
C LEU A 59 -4.26 14.78 -3.27
N PRO A 60 -4.10 13.63 -2.56
CA PRO A 60 -5.11 12.58 -2.41
C PRO A 60 -6.17 12.98 -1.36
N ILE A 61 -6.84 14.10 -1.59
CA ILE A 61 -7.86 14.66 -0.71
C ILE A 61 -9.26 14.36 -1.23
N GLY A 62 -10.24 14.35 -0.35
CA GLY A 62 -11.64 14.22 -0.74
C GLY A 62 -12.23 15.53 -1.30
N SER A 63 -13.45 15.47 -1.84
CA SER A 63 -14.12 16.65 -2.42
C SER A 63 -14.70 17.59 -1.36
N TYR A 64 -14.67 18.89 -1.67
CA TYR A 64 -15.32 19.95 -0.89
C TYR A 64 -16.85 19.88 -1.04
N PRO A 65 -17.63 20.21 0.00
CA PRO A 65 -17.21 20.46 1.39
C PRO A 65 -17.14 19.19 2.26
N GLN A 66 -17.65 18.07 1.78
CA GLN A 66 -17.94 16.87 2.57
C GLN A 66 -16.70 16.22 3.17
N PHE A 67 -15.62 16.12 2.39
CA PHE A 67 -14.42 15.37 2.76
C PHE A 67 -13.18 16.25 2.94
N TYR A 68 -13.21 17.47 2.43
CA TYR A 68 -12.13 18.43 2.57
C TYR A 68 -12.66 19.86 2.68
N ARG A 69 -12.09 20.67 3.58
CA ARG A 69 -12.60 22.00 3.91
C ARG A 69 -12.30 23.09 2.88
N LYS A 70 -11.41 22.86 1.91
CA LYS A 70 -11.02 23.85 0.89
C LYS A 70 -11.61 23.51 -0.48
N ALA A 71 -12.30 24.48 -1.10
CA ALA A 71 -12.88 24.35 -2.43
C ALA A 71 -11.83 24.49 -3.56
N VAL A 72 -10.68 25.08 -3.27
CA VAL A 72 -9.59 25.28 -4.23
C VAL A 72 -8.29 24.80 -3.61
N VAL A 73 -7.57 23.98 -4.36
CA VAL A 73 -6.20 23.57 -4.08
C VAL A 73 -5.27 24.44 -4.92
N LYS A 74 -4.37 25.16 -4.28
CA LYS A 74 -3.38 25.98 -4.99
C LYS A 74 -2.22 25.14 -5.50
N LYS A 75 -1.65 25.51 -6.64
CA LYS A 75 -0.40 24.95 -7.12
C LYS A 75 0.71 25.27 -6.12
N SER A 76 1.56 24.28 -5.81
CA SER A 76 2.70 24.42 -4.91
C SER A 76 3.84 23.50 -5.34
N SER A 77 5.05 23.77 -4.87
CA SER A 77 6.20 22.88 -5.01
C SER A 77 6.49 22.17 -3.67
N PHE A 78 7.26 21.08 -3.74
CA PHE A 78 7.71 20.34 -2.55
C PHE A 78 9.06 19.66 -2.82
N GLN A 79 9.72 19.22 -1.75
CA GLN A 79 10.99 18.49 -1.81
C GLN A 79 10.79 16.98 -1.64
N LEU A 80 11.48 16.19 -2.45
CA LEU A 80 11.51 14.73 -2.31
C LEU A 80 12.79 14.17 -2.95
N CYS A 81 13.46 13.22 -2.30
CA CYS A 81 14.65 12.54 -2.82
C CYS A 81 15.72 13.50 -3.39
N GLY A 82 16.00 14.58 -2.68
CA GLY A 82 17.04 15.57 -3.05
C GLY A 82 16.66 16.55 -4.17
N ARG A 83 15.45 16.48 -4.69
CA ARG A 83 14.92 17.37 -5.72
C ARG A 83 13.82 18.28 -5.17
N SER A 84 13.86 19.60 -5.47
CA SER A 84 12.97 20.63 -4.89
C SER A 84 11.92 21.18 -5.84
N ASP A 85 11.94 20.81 -7.11
CA ASP A 85 11.02 21.31 -8.12
C ASP A 85 9.83 20.38 -8.41
N HIS A 86 9.54 19.42 -7.52
CA HIS A 86 8.31 18.64 -7.57
C HIS A 86 7.09 19.55 -7.44
N GLU A 87 5.98 19.15 -8.04
CA GLU A 87 4.81 19.99 -8.18
C GLU A 87 3.55 19.32 -7.67
N ASN A 88 2.82 19.97 -6.75
CA ASN A 88 1.40 19.69 -6.55
C ASN A 88 0.60 20.54 -7.55
N VAL A 89 -0.19 19.92 -8.40
CA VAL A 89 -1.06 20.66 -9.33
C VAL A 89 -2.20 21.35 -8.58
N GLY A 90 -2.53 22.57 -9.00
CA GLY A 90 -3.69 23.29 -8.48
C GLY A 90 -4.98 22.88 -9.21
N PHE A 91 -6.09 22.74 -8.46
CA PHE A 91 -7.38 22.39 -9.04
C PHE A 91 -8.57 22.88 -8.20
N CYS A 92 -9.75 23.00 -8.86
CA CYS A 92 -11.01 23.21 -8.19
C CYS A 92 -11.49 21.88 -7.59
N ASN A 93 -11.72 21.85 -6.25
CA ASN A 93 -12.04 20.63 -5.51
C ASN A 93 -13.55 20.39 -5.31
N ILE A 94 -14.41 21.01 -6.13
CA ILE A 94 -15.86 20.83 -6.08
C ILE A 94 -16.23 19.51 -6.77
N LYS A 95 -16.99 18.64 -6.10
CA LYS A 95 -17.29 17.24 -6.45
C LYS A 95 -17.58 16.99 -7.94
N LEU A 96 -18.42 17.79 -8.57
CA LEU A 96 -18.86 17.55 -9.96
C LEU A 96 -17.82 17.94 -11.02
N ILE A 97 -16.98 18.93 -10.76
CA ILE A 97 -16.05 19.50 -11.72
C ILE A 97 -14.58 19.17 -11.41
N ARG A 98 -14.31 18.64 -10.22
CA ARG A 98 -12.96 18.32 -9.73
C ARG A 98 -12.13 17.53 -10.73
N ASN A 99 -12.67 16.44 -11.25
CA ASN A 99 -11.94 15.53 -12.13
C ASN A 99 -11.56 16.21 -13.46
N TYR A 100 -12.40 17.06 -13.99
CA TYR A 100 -12.11 17.85 -15.17
C TYR A 100 -10.94 18.82 -14.93
N TYR A 101 -10.92 19.50 -13.77
CA TYR A 101 -9.83 20.42 -13.44
C TYR A 101 -8.52 19.67 -13.16
N ILE A 102 -8.56 18.51 -12.51
CA ILE A 102 -7.39 17.65 -12.30
C ILE A 102 -6.81 17.21 -13.64
N GLU A 103 -7.63 16.66 -14.55
CA GLU A 103 -7.18 16.23 -15.88
C GLU A 103 -6.49 17.38 -16.63
N ARG A 104 -7.10 18.59 -16.64
CA ARG A 104 -6.50 19.76 -17.30
C ARG A 104 -5.20 20.21 -16.66
N ALA A 105 -5.14 20.22 -15.34
CA ALA A 105 -3.95 20.66 -14.62
C ALA A 105 -2.78 19.68 -14.87
N VAL A 106 -3.02 18.38 -14.72
CA VAL A 106 -2.03 17.32 -15.00
C VAL A 106 -1.56 17.41 -16.46
N TYR A 107 -2.49 17.50 -17.42
CA TYR A 107 -2.12 17.63 -18.83
C TYR A 107 -1.24 18.86 -19.11
N ARG A 108 -1.55 20.01 -18.48
CA ARG A 108 -0.74 21.24 -18.66
C ARG A 108 0.66 21.08 -18.11
N SER A 109 0.80 20.53 -16.92
CA SER A 109 2.09 20.32 -16.26
C SER A 109 2.93 19.30 -17.01
N LEU A 110 2.36 18.17 -17.42
CA LEU A 110 3.05 17.18 -18.26
C LEU A 110 3.46 17.76 -19.62
N LYS A 111 2.57 18.50 -20.28
CA LYS A 111 2.89 19.15 -21.57
C LYS A 111 4.05 20.15 -21.44
N ALA A 112 4.08 20.92 -20.36
CA ALA A 112 5.18 21.84 -20.07
C ALA A 112 6.49 21.08 -19.86
N TYR A 113 6.46 19.98 -19.09
CA TYR A 113 7.61 19.12 -18.89
C TYR A 113 8.11 18.52 -20.21
N CYS A 114 7.24 17.92 -21.02
CA CYS A 114 7.61 17.33 -22.31
C CYS A 114 8.21 18.34 -23.28
N LYS A 115 7.75 19.60 -23.27
CA LYS A 115 8.34 20.66 -24.10
C LYS A 115 9.74 21.07 -23.69
N ALA A 116 10.05 20.95 -22.39
CA ALA A 116 11.33 21.37 -21.82
C ALA A 116 12.42 20.30 -21.94
N LYS A 117 12.07 19.08 -22.37
CA LYS A 117 12.97 17.93 -22.45
C LYS A 117 13.19 17.48 -23.88
N ALA A 118 14.45 17.17 -24.21
CA ALA A 118 14.86 16.72 -25.56
C ALA A 118 14.95 15.18 -25.67
N GLY A 119 15.07 14.47 -24.53
CA GLY A 119 15.24 13.02 -24.49
C GLY A 119 13.93 12.22 -24.60
N LYS A 120 14.05 10.91 -24.69
CA LYS A 120 12.92 9.98 -24.64
C LYS A 120 12.27 10.04 -23.26
N ILE A 121 10.98 10.35 -23.19
CA ILE A 121 10.25 10.54 -21.94
C ILE A 121 9.65 9.21 -21.47
N VAL A 122 9.87 8.86 -20.22
CA VAL A 122 9.20 7.78 -19.52
C VAL A 122 8.22 8.37 -18.50
N LEU A 123 6.94 8.17 -18.74
CA LEU A 123 5.86 8.60 -17.86
C LEU A 123 5.42 7.43 -16.99
N CYS A 124 5.79 7.44 -15.71
CA CYS A 124 5.27 6.53 -14.72
C CYS A 124 3.99 7.11 -14.10
N ILE A 125 2.91 6.33 -14.08
CA ILE A 125 1.62 6.71 -13.52
C ILE A 125 1.36 5.84 -12.30
N TYR A 126 1.06 6.44 -11.14
CA TYR A 126 0.58 5.70 -9.98
C TYR A 126 -0.94 5.68 -9.97
N SER A 127 -1.52 4.47 -9.94
CA SER A 127 -2.95 4.20 -10.05
C SER A 127 -3.52 4.41 -11.46
N ALA A 128 -4.35 3.48 -11.89
CA ALA A 128 -5.10 3.52 -13.16
C ALA A 128 -6.19 4.60 -13.17
N SER A 129 -5.84 5.84 -12.80
CA SER A 129 -6.77 6.97 -12.75
C SER A 129 -7.16 7.42 -14.15
N ALA A 130 -8.47 7.52 -14.41
CA ALA A 130 -8.98 7.95 -15.71
C ALA A 130 -8.47 9.34 -16.11
N GLU A 131 -8.22 10.22 -15.14
CA GLU A 131 -7.72 11.57 -15.34
C GLU A 131 -6.26 11.55 -15.82
N PHE A 132 -5.42 10.71 -15.21
CA PHE A 132 -4.01 10.54 -15.57
C PHE A 132 -3.85 9.86 -16.93
N LEU A 133 -4.56 8.75 -17.12
CA LEU A 133 -4.54 8.01 -18.38
C LEU A 133 -5.07 8.86 -19.55
N THR A 134 -6.09 9.70 -19.34
CA THR A 134 -6.56 10.63 -20.39
C THR A 134 -5.49 11.66 -20.75
N ALA A 135 -4.77 12.19 -19.76
CA ALA A 135 -3.68 13.13 -20.00
C ALA A 135 -2.52 12.45 -20.75
N ALA A 136 -2.16 11.24 -20.35
CA ALA A 136 -1.13 10.42 -20.99
C ALA A 136 -1.48 10.11 -22.46
N GLU A 137 -2.71 9.62 -22.73
CA GLU A 137 -3.20 9.32 -24.08
C GLU A 137 -3.11 10.55 -25.01
N LYS A 138 -3.55 11.72 -24.52
CA LYS A 138 -3.47 12.98 -25.30
C LYS A 138 -2.03 13.40 -25.60
N LEU A 139 -1.10 13.14 -24.68
CA LEU A 139 0.31 13.48 -24.87
C LEU A 139 1.02 12.48 -25.76
N LYS A 140 0.73 11.19 -25.65
CA LYS A 140 1.33 10.16 -26.50
C LYS A 140 1.03 10.38 -27.98
N LYS A 141 -0.15 10.92 -28.32
CA LYS A 141 -0.47 11.36 -29.71
C LYS A 141 0.45 12.47 -30.21
N LYS A 142 1.07 13.27 -29.33
CA LYS A 142 1.99 14.37 -29.68
C LYS A 142 3.44 13.98 -29.53
N TYR A 143 3.73 13.02 -28.67
CA TYR A 143 5.06 12.51 -28.37
C TYR A 143 5.03 10.98 -28.53
N PRO A 144 5.02 10.43 -29.76
CA PRO A 144 4.85 9.00 -30.02
C PRO A 144 5.91 8.11 -29.34
N ASN A 145 7.11 8.66 -29.16
CA ASN A 145 8.23 7.97 -28.51
C ASN A 145 8.16 7.96 -26.98
N MET A 146 7.12 8.56 -26.39
CA MET A 146 6.90 8.52 -24.94
C MET A 146 6.51 7.12 -24.50
N ILE A 147 7.23 6.57 -23.53
CA ILE A 147 6.87 5.31 -22.86
C ILE A 147 5.95 5.64 -21.69
N VAL A 148 4.85 4.92 -21.57
CA VAL A 148 3.90 5.04 -20.45
C VAL A 148 3.93 3.74 -19.64
N CYS A 149 4.33 3.82 -18.38
CA CYS A 149 4.34 2.74 -17.41
C CYS A 149 3.25 3.00 -16.35
N ASP A 150 2.22 2.15 -16.27
CA ASP A 150 1.15 2.30 -15.29
C ASP A 150 1.37 1.36 -14.10
N ILE A 151 1.46 1.91 -12.89
CA ILE A 151 1.69 1.21 -11.62
C ILE A 151 0.34 1.05 -10.94
N ILE A 152 -0.28 -0.12 -11.10
CA ILE A 152 -1.63 -0.41 -10.61
C ILE A 152 -1.56 -1.13 -9.26
N ALA A 153 -1.69 -0.36 -8.18
CA ALA A 153 -1.73 -0.92 -6.82
C ALA A 153 -3.10 -1.49 -6.44
N ASP A 154 -4.16 -0.98 -7.05
CA ASP A 154 -5.54 -1.42 -6.81
C ASP A 154 -6.30 -1.51 -8.14
N LEU A 155 -7.04 -2.60 -8.33
CA LEU A 155 -7.89 -2.74 -9.52
C LEU A 155 -9.02 -1.72 -9.52
N PRO A 156 -9.24 -1.01 -10.65
CA PRO A 156 -10.36 -0.09 -10.78
C PRO A 156 -11.70 -0.76 -10.46
N GLY A 157 -12.44 -0.18 -9.51
CA GLY A 157 -13.74 -0.70 -9.07
C GLY A 157 -13.71 -1.69 -7.91
N MET A 158 -12.56 -2.30 -7.59
CA MET A 158 -12.44 -3.29 -6.50
C MET A 158 -11.98 -2.72 -5.14
N THR A 159 -11.60 -1.46 -5.09
CA THR A 159 -11.06 -0.79 -3.88
C THR A 159 -12.08 -0.54 -2.77
N ASN A 160 -13.36 -0.81 -3.01
CA ASN A 160 -14.42 -0.37 -2.11
C ASN A 160 -14.84 -1.48 -1.13
N LEU A 161 -14.14 -1.57 -0.01
CA LEU A 161 -14.45 -2.45 1.13
C LEU A 161 -15.73 -2.05 1.91
N SER A 162 -16.36 -0.91 1.62
CA SER A 162 -17.51 -0.43 2.38
C SER A 162 -18.82 -1.13 1.99
N SER A 163 -19.59 -1.49 3.00
CA SER A 163 -20.93 -2.05 2.94
C SER A 163 -21.93 -1.21 2.12
N LYS A 164 -22.89 -1.91 1.52
CA LYS A 164 -24.12 -1.42 0.83
C LYS A 164 -24.08 0.03 0.34
N LYS A 165 -23.67 0.22 -0.91
CA LYS A 165 -23.76 1.50 -1.61
C LYS A 165 -25.14 1.63 -2.28
N SER A 166 -25.59 2.90 -2.47
CA SER A 166 -26.77 3.12 -3.31
C SER A 166 -26.47 2.67 -4.75
N VAL A 167 -27.48 2.18 -5.45
CA VAL A 167 -27.38 1.72 -6.85
C VAL A 167 -26.74 2.78 -7.75
N MET A 168 -27.11 4.05 -7.56
CA MET A 168 -26.55 5.17 -8.31
C MET A 168 -25.07 5.40 -8.05
N LEU A 169 -24.60 5.21 -6.79
CA LEU A 169 -23.20 5.34 -6.46
C LEU A 169 -22.38 4.17 -7.04
N GLN A 170 -22.92 2.95 -7.02
CA GLN A 170 -22.28 1.80 -7.64
C GLN A 170 -22.14 1.99 -9.14
N TRP A 171 -23.22 2.38 -9.85
CA TRP A 171 -23.15 2.70 -11.27
C TRP A 171 -22.07 3.73 -11.62
N PHE A 172 -21.92 4.77 -10.80
CA PHE A 172 -20.88 5.79 -11.01
C PHE A 172 -19.47 5.25 -10.82
N ILE A 173 -19.27 4.35 -9.86
CA ILE A 173 -17.99 3.66 -9.63
C ILE A 173 -17.66 2.78 -10.83
N ASP A 174 -18.62 1.97 -11.30
CA ASP A 174 -18.45 1.07 -12.43
C ASP A 174 -18.18 1.84 -13.73
N TYR A 175 -18.86 2.96 -13.93
CA TYR A 175 -18.59 3.86 -15.05
C TYR A 175 -17.14 4.40 -15.03
N LYS A 176 -16.68 4.83 -13.86
CA LYS A 176 -15.28 5.29 -13.71
C LYS A 176 -14.27 4.16 -13.92
N ALA A 177 -14.52 2.99 -13.35
CA ALA A 177 -13.70 1.82 -13.55
C ALA A 177 -13.61 1.46 -15.04
N LYS A 178 -14.72 1.37 -15.74
CA LYS A 178 -14.78 1.13 -17.18
C LYS A 178 -14.02 2.19 -17.98
N LYS A 179 -14.16 3.48 -17.58
CA LYS A 179 -13.41 4.58 -18.21
C LYS A 179 -11.90 4.45 -18.04
N SER A 180 -11.43 3.99 -16.88
CA SER A 180 -10.01 3.71 -16.64
C SER A 180 -9.55 2.50 -17.46
N LEU A 181 -10.26 1.38 -17.38
CA LEU A 181 -9.93 0.13 -18.09
C LEU A 181 -9.80 0.35 -19.60
N ASN A 182 -10.73 1.08 -20.21
CA ASN A 182 -10.68 1.38 -21.65
C ASN A 182 -9.46 2.22 -22.08
N ARG A 183 -8.74 2.83 -21.11
CA ARG A 183 -7.55 3.65 -21.37
C ARG A 183 -6.24 2.98 -21.03
N LEU A 184 -6.27 1.80 -20.42
CA LEU A 184 -5.05 1.04 -20.14
C LEU A 184 -4.25 0.72 -21.40
N GLU A 185 -4.90 0.70 -22.55
CA GLU A 185 -4.23 0.50 -23.83
C GLU A 185 -3.18 1.58 -24.16
N CYS A 186 -3.28 2.79 -23.58
CA CYS A 186 -2.26 3.82 -23.80
C CYS A 186 -0.93 3.52 -23.09
N ALA A 187 -0.93 2.67 -22.04
CA ALA A 187 0.28 2.24 -21.37
C ALA A 187 1.06 1.22 -22.23
N ASP A 188 2.38 1.28 -22.16
CA ASP A 188 3.28 0.37 -22.86
C ASP A 188 3.69 -0.82 -22.00
N CYS A 189 3.75 -0.60 -20.69
CA CYS A 189 4.04 -1.63 -19.70
C CYS A 189 3.32 -1.35 -18.37
N PHE A 190 3.31 -2.34 -17.50
CA PHE A 190 2.56 -2.30 -16.25
C PHE A 190 3.38 -2.79 -15.05
N VAL A 191 3.04 -2.27 -13.88
CA VAL A 191 3.49 -2.80 -12.60
C VAL A 191 2.27 -3.17 -11.78
N PHE A 192 2.23 -4.40 -11.27
CA PHE A 192 1.13 -4.91 -10.48
C PHE A 192 1.59 -5.36 -9.09
N LEU A 193 0.68 -5.39 -8.12
CA LEU A 193 0.97 -5.97 -6.81
C LEU A 193 0.93 -7.50 -6.84
N THR A 194 0.12 -8.09 -7.73
CA THR A 194 0.00 -9.55 -7.87
C THR A 194 -0.08 -9.95 -9.33
N LYS A 195 0.38 -11.16 -9.66
CA LYS A 195 0.26 -11.73 -11.01
C LYS A 195 -1.21 -11.84 -11.44
N GLN A 196 -2.07 -12.18 -10.50
CA GLN A 196 -3.51 -12.34 -10.74
C GLN A 196 -4.19 -11.06 -11.23
N MET A 197 -3.62 -9.86 -10.91
CA MET A 197 -4.12 -8.60 -11.49
C MET A 197 -3.90 -8.52 -12.99
N ALA A 198 -2.72 -8.95 -13.47
CA ALA A 198 -2.42 -8.99 -14.91
C ALA A 198 -3.34 -9.99 -15.64
N ASP A 199 -3.57 -11.16 -15.04
CA ASP A 199 -4.47 -12.18 -15.57
C ASP A 199 -5.92 -11.66 -15.65
N TYR A 200 -6.41 -11.02 -14.60
CA TYR A 200 -7.74 -10.43 -14.54
C TYR A 200 -7.97 -9.33 -15.59
N LEU A 201 -6.95 -8.49 -15.81
CA LEU A 201 -7.01 -7.41 -16.81
C LEU A 201 -6.67 -7.91 -18.24
N HIS A 202 -6.39 -9.18 -18.42
CA HIS A 202 -5.98 -9.78 -19.70
C HIS A 202 -4.80 -9.05 -20.35
N ILE A 203 -3.82 -8.63 -19.55
CA ILE A 203 -2.66 -7.86 -20.02
C ILE A 203 -1.74 -8.77 -20.84
N ARG A 204 -1.43 -8.32 -22.08
CA ARG A 204 -0.47 -8.99 -23.00
C ARG A 204 0.83 -8.20 -23.18
N LYS A 205 0.86 -6.96 -22.67
CA LYS A 205 2.03 -6.08 -22.71
C LYS A 205 3.00 -6.45 -21.59
N PRO A 206 4.27 -6.05 -21.68
CA PRO A 206 5.25 -6.27 -20.63
C PRO A 206 4.75 -5.80 -19.27
N TYR A 207 4.98 -6.60 -18.23
CA TYR A 207 4.68 -6.21 -16.86
C TYR A 207 5.68 -6.83 -15.88
N CYS A 208 5.80 -6.21 -14.72
CA CYS A 208 6.49 -6.80 -13.57
C CYS A 208 5.60 -6.75 -12.31
N VAL A 209 5.93 -7.62 -11.35
CA VAL A 209 5.24 -7.69 -10.07
C VAL A 209 6.11 -7.04 -8.99
N VAL A 210 5.54 -6.03 -8.34
CA VAL A 210 6.10 -5.35 -7.17
C VAL A 210 5.00 -5.34 -6.11
N GLU A 211 4.90 -6.43 -5.36
CA GLU A 211 3.81 -6.68 -4.42
C GLU A 211 3.82 -5.75 -3.22
N GLY A 212 5.01 -5.25 -2.86
CA GLY A 212 5.22 -4.29 -1.80
C GLY A 212 6.70 -3.94 -1.69
N ILE A 213 6.97 -2.83 -1.02
CA ILE A 213 8.33 -2.35 -0.80
C ILE A 213 8.52 -2.13 0.70
N SER A 214 9.55 -2.76 1.27
CA SER A 214 9.91 -2.53 2.67
C SER A 214 10.55 -1.15 2.83
N SER A 215 10.04 -0.39 3.80
CA SER A 215 10.69 0.86 4.20
C SER A 215 11.96 0.55 5.01
N LYS A 216 12.98 1.38 4.88
CA LYS A 216 14.15 1.32 5.76
C LYS A 216 13.70 1.48 7.21
N THR A 217 13.77 0.42 8.00
CA THR A 217 13.46 0.44 9.42
C THR A 217 14.70 0.14 10.22
N GLN A 218 14.89 0.87 11.34
CA GLN A 218 15.92 0.51 12.30
C GLN A 218 15.64 -0.87 12.85
N GLN A 219 16.71 -1.61 13.16
CA GLN A 219 16.57 -2.91 13.81
C GLN A 219 15.87 -2.71 15.16
N ILE A 220 14.82 -3.49 15.39
CA ILE A 220 14.09 -3.44 16.64
C ILE A 220 14.84 -4.28 17.67
N GLU A 221 15.43 -3.64 18.69
CA GLU A 221 15.94 -4.37 19.85
C GLU A 221 14.75 -4.96 20.61
N ARG A 222 14.72 -6.29 20.68
CA ARG A 222 13.65 -7.01 21.38
C ARG A 222 13.78 -6.84 22.89
N LYS A 223 12.65 -6.60 23.52
CA LYS A 223 12.51 -6.74 24.96
C LYS A 223 11.85 -8.10 25.24
N GLU A 224 12.64 -9.02 25.73
CA GLU A 224 12.09 -10.31 26.14
C GLU A 224 11.21 -10.13 27.38
N ASN A 225 9.98 -10.60 27.28
CA ASN A 225 9.04 -10.64 28.38
C ASN A 225 8.74 -12.11 28.70
N SER A 226 8.44 -12.39 29.97
CA SER A 226 7.90 -13.67 30.41
C SER A 226 6.52 -13.97 29.80
N GLU A 227 5.79 -12.93 29.41
CA GLU A 227 4.49 -13.03 28.75
C GLU A 227 4.62 -13.24 27.23
N LYS A 228 3.76 -14.11 26.69
CA LYS A 228 3.65 -14.39 25.25
C LYS A 228 2.69 -13.38 24.60
N THR A 229 3.21 -12.35 24.01
CA THR A 229 2.40 -11.28 23.40
C THR A 229 2.15 -11.54 21.92
N ILE A 230 0.88 -11.76 21.56
CA ILE A 230 0.38 -11.80 20.18
C ILE A 230 -0.09 -10.39 19.82
N LEU A 231 0.44 -9.80 18.76
CA LEU A 231 0.13 -8.43 18.36
C LEU A 231 -0.49 -8.36 16.96
N TYR A 232 -1.62 -7.68 16.88
CA TYR A 232 -2.22 -7.24 15.62
C TYR A 232 -2.24 -5.73 15.52
N THR A 233 -1.77 -5.18 14.41
CA THR A 233 -1.84 -3.75 14.12
C THR A 233 -2.40 -3.53 12.73
N GLY A 234 -3.51 -2.84 12.58
CA GLY A 234 -4.09 -2.58 11.26
C GLY A 234 -5.55 -2.16 11.31
N THR A 235 -6.18 -2.15 10.14
CA THR A 235 -7.61 -1.86 10.03
C THR A 235 -8.43 -2.98 10.63
N LEU A 236 -9.36 -2.64 11.53
CA LEU A 236 -10.22 -3.60 12.24
C LEU A 236 -11.50 -3.87 11.46
N HIS A 237 -11.36 -4.15 10.16
CA HIS A 237 -12.49 -4.56 9.33
C HIS A 237 -12.75 -6.05 9.51
N GLN A 238 -14.03 -6.45 9.69
CA GLN A 238 -14.41 -7.86 9.89
C GLN A 238 -13.82 -8.78 8.81
N LYS A 239 -13.79 -8.35 7.55
CA LYS A 239 -13.19 -9.07 6.41
C LYS A 239 -11.70 -9.35 6.54
N PHE A 240 -11.00 -8.70 7.46
CA PHE A 240 -9.58 -8.94 7.71
C PHE A 240 -9.32 -9.96 8.82
N GLY A 241 -10.39 -10.65 9.29
CA GLY A 241 -10.27 -11.80 10.17
C GLY A 241 -9.94 -11.47 11.63
N VAL A 242 -9.98 -10.20 12.05
CA VAL A 242 -9.63 -9.82 13.43
C VAL A 242 -10.52 -10.47 14.48
N LEU A 243 -11.81 -10.72 14.18
CA LEU A 243 -12.71 -11.42 15.09
C LEU A 243 -12.40 -12.92 15.19
N ASN A 244 -11.88 -13.53 14.12
CA ASN A 244 -11.38 -14.91 14.16
C ASN A 244 -10.12 -15.00 15.03
N LEU A 245 -9.25 -13.99 15.00
CA LEU A 245 -8.10 -13.89 15.90
C LEU A 245 -8.54 -13.83 17.37
N VAL A 246 -9.54 -12.99 17.71
CA VAL A 246 -10.09 -12.91 19.07
C VAL A 246 -10.64 -14.26 19.54
N LYS A 247 -11.40 -14.95 18.66
CA LYS A 247 -11.94 -16.28 18.97
C LYS A 247 -10.84 -17.34 19.16
N ALA A 248 -9.83 -17.34 18.28
CA ALA A 248 -8.69 -18.26 18.37
C ALA A 248 -7.89 -18.02 19.68
N PHE A 249 -7.67 -16.75 20.03
CA PHE A 249 -7.02 -16.39 21.28
C PHE A 249 -7.81 -16.85 22.51
N GLY A 250 -9.14 -16.73 22.49
CA GLY A 250 -10.01 -17.22 23.58
C GLY A 250 -9.92 -18.73 23.85
N GLN A 251 -9.43 -19.51 22.88
CA GLN A 251 -9.17 -20.96 23.07
C GLN A 251 -7.81 -21.26 23.71
N ILE A 252 -6.94 -20.23 23.89
CA ILE A 252 -5.67 -20.39 24.59
C ILE A 252 -5.91 -20.25 26.10
N GLU A 253 -5.79 -21.32 26.85
CA GLU A 253 -6.08 -21.32 28.29
C GLU A 253 -4.92 -20.74 29.13
N ASN A 254 -3.69 -20.75 28.62
CA ASN A 254 -2.49 -20.32 29.34
C ASN A 254 -2.57 -18.84 29.77
N PRO A 255 -2.54 -18.50 31.06
CA PRO A 255 -2.68 -17.14 31.56
C PRO A 255 -1.51 -16.23 31.22
N ASN A 256 -0.37 -16.77 30.77
CA ASN A 256 0.81 -15.98 30.36
C ASN A 256 0.71 -15.41 28.95
N TYR A 257 -0.40 -15.66 28.24
CA TYR A 257 -0.62 -15.10 26.92
C TYR A 257 -1.32 -13.74 26.99
N ARG A 258 -0.95 -12.85 26.09
CA ARG A 258 -1.61 -11.54 25.89
C ARG A 258 -1.93 -11.36 24.41
N LEU A 259 -3.11 -10.86 24.13
CA LEU A 259 -3.49 -10.39 22.80
C LEU A 259 -3.58 -8.86 22.82
N VAL A 260 -2.77 -8.20 22.02
CA VAL A 260 -2.80 -6.74 21.86
C VAL A 260 -3.30 -6.40 20.47
N ILE A 261 -4.33 -5.58 20.39
CA ILE A 261 -4.97 -5.16 19.13
C ILE A 261 -4.91 -3.65 19.02
N CYS A 262 -4.29 -3.13 17.93
CA CYS A 262 -4.20 -1.71 17.62
C CYS A 262 -4.84 -1.43 16.26
N GLY A 263 -5.67 -0.40 16.17
CA GLY A 263 -6.29 0.05 14.93
C GLY A 263 -7.70 0.59 15.12
N ILE A 264 -8.37 0.86 14.00
CA ILE A 264 -9.74 1.33 13.92
C ILE A 264 -10.51 0.55 12.86
N GLY A 265 -11.83 0.38 13.05
CA GLY A 265 -12.70 -0.26 12.08
C GLY A 265 -14.04 -0.68 12.65
N ASP A 266 -14.82 -1.39 11.86
CA ASP A 266 -16.19 -1.83 12.20
C ASP A 266 -16.24 -2.89 13.31
N SER A 267 -15.14 -3.56 13.60
CA SER A 267 -15.03 -4.59 14.64
C SER A 267 -14.69 -4.05 16.03
N GLU A 268 -14.49 -2.75 16.21
CA GLU A 268 -14.06 -2.17 17.50
C GLU A 268 -14.97 -2.54 18.67
N LYS A 269 -16.29 -2.48 18.46
CA LYS A 269 -17.26 -2.79 19.53
C LYS A 269 -17.08 -4.23 20.01
N ALA A 270 -17.01 -5.18 19.09
CA ALA A 270 -16.87 -6.61 19.43
C ALA A 270 -15.53 -6.89 20.14
N ILE A 271 -14.43 -6.22 19.71
CA ILE A 271 -13.11 -6.36 20.35
C ILE A 271 -13.14 -5.77 21.77
N LYS A 272 -13.76 -4.59 21.97
CA LYS A 272 -13.93 -3.98 23.30
C LYS A 272 -14.74 -4.89 24.25
N ASP A 273 -15.79 -5.53 23.74
CA ASP A 273 -16.60 -6.43 24.53
C ASP A 273 -15.83 -7.72 24.87
N ALA A 274 -15.02 -8.25 23.96
CA ALA A 274 -14.12 -9.37 24.25
C ALA A 274 -13.06 -9.01 25.33
N ALA A 275 -12.47 -7.81 25.25
CA ALA A 275 -11.50 -7.34 26.24
C ALA A 275 -12.08 -7.13 27.65
N LYS A 276 -13.39 -6.87 27.79
CA LYS A 276 -14.06 -6.84 29.08
C LYS A 276 -14.22 -8.23 29.70
N ASN A 277 -14.38 -9.26 28.86
CA ASN A 277 -14.63 -10.62 29.29
C ASN A 277 -13.33 -11.43 29.48
N ASP A 278 -12.23 -11.04 28.86
CA ASP A 278 -10.91 -11.67 29.01
C ASP A 278 -9.84 -10.59 29.23
N SER A 279 -9.35 -10.52 30.46
CA SER A 279 -8.33 -9.52 30.87
C SER A 279 -6.99 -9.67 30.17
N ARG A 280 -6.77 -10.76 29.43
CA ARG A 280 -5.58 -10.99 28.60
C ARG A 280 -5.65 -10.28 27.26
N ILE A 281 -6.81 -9.72 26.87
CA ILE A 281 -7.02 -8.99 25.63
C ILE A 281 -6.94 -7.48 25.91
N SER A 282 -6.07 -6.79 25.20
CA SER A 282 -5.91 -5.35 25.26
C SER A 282 -6.24 -4.70 23.92
N PHE A 283 -7.24 -3.83 23.91
CA PHE A 283 -7.56 -2.99 22.75
C PHE A 283 -7.06 -1.57 22.97
N LEU A 284 -6.12 -1.11 22.15
CA LEU A 284 -5.44 0.18 22.32
C LEU A 284 -5.94 1.28 21.37
N GLY A 285 -6.90 0.95 20.47
CA GLY A 285 -7.34 1.90 19.46
C GLY A 285 -6.26 2.23 18.44
N GLN A 286 -6.38 3.38 17.79
CA GLN A 286 -5.37 3.86 16.84
C GLN A 286 -4.19 4.49 17.59
N LEU A 287 -3.01 3.96 17.37
CA LEU A 287 -1.77 4.47 17.98
C LEU A 287 -0.90 5.21 16.97
N PRO A 288 -0.12 6.21 17.41
CA PRO A 288 0.97 6.78 16.62
C PRO A 288 2.00 5.71 16.25
N ARG A 289 2.63 5.86 15.07
CA ARG A 289 3.64 4.88 14.56
C ARG A 289 4.74 4.54 15.57
N LYS A 290 5.22 5.52 16.34
CA LYS A 290 6.24 5.30 17.37
C LYS A 290 5.78 4.32 18.45
N GLU A 291 4.54 4.43 18.90
CA GLU A 291 3.96 3.54 19.90
C GLU A 291 3.70 2.14 19.34
N VAL A 292 3.28 2.04 18.08
CA VAL A 292 3.14 0.75 17.38
C VAL A 292 4.48 -0.01 17.36
N ILE A 293 5.59 0.70 17.07
CA ILE A 293 6.94 0.12 17.07
C ILE A 293 7.32 -0.37 18.48
N GLU A 294 6.99 0.38 19.54
CA GLU A 294 7.25 -0.07 20.92
C GLU A 294 6.46 -1.33 21.30
N TRP A 295 5.23 -1.48 20.79
CA TRP A 295 4.48 -2.72 20.95
C TRP A 295 5.06 -3.88 20.13
N GLN A 296 5.54 -3.62 18.92
CA GLN A 296 6.25 -4.64 18.13
C GLN A 296 7.50 -5.15 18.86
N LYS A 297 8.28 -4.28 19.54
CA LYS A 297 9.43 -4.68 20.35
C LYS A 297 9.08 -5.68 21.48
N LYS A 298 7.87 -5.62 21.99
CA LYS A 298 7.37 -6.48 23.08
C LYS A 298 6.68 -7.73 22.55
N ALA A 299 6.35 -7.79 21.26
CA ALA A 299 5.59 -8.88 20.68
C ALA A 299 6.43 -10.16 20.57
N THR A 300 5.83 -11.30 20.91
CA THR A 300 6.37 -12.63 20.66
C THR A 300 6.10 -13.04 19.22
N VAL A 301 4.92 -12.70 18.70
CA VAL A 301 4.49 -12.97 17.32
C VAL A 301 3.60 -11.83 16.80
N LEU A 302 3.76 -11.49 15.53
CA LEU A 302 2.85 -10.61 14.79
C LEU A 302 1.88 -11.46 13.98
N VAL A 303 0.62 -11.07 13.93
CA VAL A 303 -0.39 -11.88 13.25
C VAL A 303 -1.16 -11.09 12.21
N ASN A 304 -1.31 -11.68 11.01
CA ASN A 304 -2.20 -11.19 9.97
C ASN A 304 -3.30 -12.24 9.71
N PRO A 305 -4.48 -12.12 10.35
CA PRO A 305 -5.51 -13.13 10.34
C PRO A 305 -6.43 -13.08 9.12
N ARG A 306 -6.03 -12.38 8.05
CA ARG A 306 -6.81 -12.23 6.82
C ARG A 306 -6.85 -13.55 6.05
N GLN A 307 -8.05 -14.02 5.70
CA GLN A 307 -8.31 -15.25 4.96
C GLN A 307 -8.68 -15.00 3.50
N ASN A 308 -8.67 -16.06 2.67
CA ASN A 308 -9.04 -16.01 1.24
C ASN A 308 -10.56 -16.00 0.96
N ASN A 309 -11.37 -15.54 1.90
CA ASN A 309 -12.84 -15.59 1.80
C ASN A 309 -13.44 -14.59 0.81
N GLU A 310 -12.64 -13.68 0.28
CA GLU A 310 -13.10 -12.60 -0.58
C GLU A 310 -12.26 -12.57 -1.87
N GLU A 311 -12.91 -12.40 -3.01
CA GLU A 311 -12.25 -12.39 -4.31
C GLU A 311 -11.11 -11.36 -4.42
N PHE A 312 -11.25 -10.20 -3.75
CA PHE A 312 -10.24 -9.15 -3.80
C PHE A 312 -8.88 -9.56 -3.18
N THR A 313 -8.84 -10.63 -2.37
CA THR A 313 -7.58 -11.14 -1.78
C THR A 313 -6.59 -11.61 -2.82
N LYS A 314 -7.07 -12.08 -3.99
CA LYS A 314 -6.25 -12.46 -5.14
C LYS A 314 -5.51 -11.28 -5.76
N TYR A 315 -6.12 -10.09 -5.67
CA TYR A 315 -5.66 -8.88 -6.36
C TYR A 315 -5.03 -7.86 -5.40
N SER A 316 -4.69 -8.26 -4.20
CA SER A 316 -4.10 -7.35 -3.21
C SER A 316 -3.05 -8.03 -2.37
N PHE A 317 -1.97 -7.31 -2.10
CA PHE A 317 -0.95 -7.74 -1.16
C PHE A 317 -1.16 -7.02 0.19
N PRO A 318 -1.15 -7.74 1.33
CA PRO A 318 -1.31 -7.10 2.62
C PRO A 318 -0.08 -6.25 2.97
N SER A 319 -0.18 -4.94 2.91
CA SER A 319 0.94 -4.01 3.19
C SER A 319 1.59 -4.24 4.56
N LYS A 320 0.82 -4.73 5.55
CA LYS A 320 1.32 -5.10 6.87
C LYS A 320 2.33 -6.26 6.85
N THR A 321 2.28 -7.13 5.84
CA THR A 321 3.27 -8.21 5.69
C THR A 321 4.69 -7.66 5.59
N MET A 322 4.90 -6.59 4.79
CA MET A 322 6.21 -5.95 4.68
C MET A 322 6.66 -5.32 5.99
N GLU A 323 5.77 -4.63 6.68
CA GLU A 323 6.06 -4.01 7.97
C GLU A 323 6.42 -5.07 9.02
N TYR A 324 5.65 -6.16 9.08
CA TYR A 324 5.85 -7.24 10.04
C TYR A 324 7.17 -7.98 9.79
N LEU A 325 7.44 -8.39 8.55
CA LEU A 325 8.73 -9.01 8.21
C LEU A 325 9.90 -8.07 8.54
N SER A 326 9.79 -6.78 8.18
CA SER A 326 10.84 -5.78 8.45
C SER A 326 11.13 -5.58 9.94
N SER A 327 10.18 -5.89 10.82
CA SER A 327 10.36 -5.78 12.27
C SER A 327 11.31 -6.83 12.85
N GLY A 328 11.49 -7.96 12.17
CA GLY A 328 12.29 -9.09 12.67
C GLY A 328 11.56 -9.93 13.72
N ILE A 329 10.24 -9.79 13.87
CA ILE A 329 9.40 -10.61 14.73
C ILE A 329 8.77 -11.73 13.86
N PRO A 330 8.64 -12.98 14.36
CA PRO A 330 7.94 -14.02 13.63
C PRO A 330 6.52 -13.60 13.23
N VAL A 331 6.12 -13.93 12.01
CA VAL A 331 4.81 -13.56 11.44
C VAL A 331 3.98 -14.83 11.27
N VAL A 332 2.76 -14.83 11.83
CA VAL A 332 1.72 -15.83 11.56
C VAL A 332 0.67 -15.23 10.65
N ALA A 333 0.30 -15.91 9.58
CA ALA A 333 -0.71 -15.44 8.62
C ALA A 333 -1.38 -16.61 7.91
N TYR A 334 -2.49 -16.35 7.22
CA TYR A 334 -3.00 -17.24 6.18
C TYR A 334 -2.31 -16.96 4.86
N LYS A 335 -2.07 -18.00 4.05
CA LYS A 335 -1.53 -17.82 2.69
C LYS A 335 -2.65 -17.33 1.78
N LEU A 336 -2.53 -16.10 1.31
CA LEU A 336 -3.48 -15.53 0.37
C LEU A 336 -3.09 -15.88 -1.06
N ASP A 337 -4.08 -16.01 -1.96
CA ASP A 337 -3.86 -16.37 -3.37
C ASP A 337 -2.94 -15.38 -4.12
N GLY A 338 -2.93 -14.11 -3.70
CA GLY A 338 -2.04 -13.08 -4.24
C GLY A 338 -0.62 -13.08 -3.66
N MET A 339 -0.33 -13.98 -2.68
CA MET A 339 0.98 -14.03 -2.03
C MET A 339 1.96 -14.87 -2.85
N PRO A 340 3.14 -14.33 -3.26
CA PRO A 340 4.16 -15.11 -3.95
C PRO A 340 4.75 -16.23 -3.07
N ASP A 341 5.12 -17.36 -3.68
CA ASP A 341 5.67 -18.53 -2.97
C ASP A 341 7.01 -18.24 -2.28
N GLU A 342 7.74 -17.23 -2.71
CA GLU A 342 9.00 -16.83 -2.08
C GLU A 342 8.86 -16.42 -0.60
N TYR A 343 7.64 -16.05 -0.16
CA TYR A 343 7.32 -15.72 1.23
C TYR A 343 7.15 -16.95 2.13
N ASP A 344 6.98 -18.15 1.57
CA ASP A 344 6.66 -19.37 2.32
C ASP A 344 7.72 -19.75 3.37
N ARG A 345 8.96 -19.32 3.15
CA ARG A 345 10.09 -19.57 4.05
C ARG A 345 10.12 -18.63 5.26
N TYR A 346 9.38 -17.52 5.22
CA TYR A 346 9.51 -16.42 6.18
C TYR A 346 8.24 -16.18 6.98
N ILE A 347 7.10 -16.72 6.53
CA ILE A 347 5.80 -16.56 7.18
C ILE A 347 5.36 -17.94 7.70
N GLN A 348 4.91 -17.98 8.94
CA GLN A 348 4.37 -19.18 9.55
C GLN A 348 2.88 -19.28 9.18
N TYR A 349 2.58 -19.96 8.08
CA TYR A 349 1.22 -20.07 7.59
C TYR A 349 0.35 -21.00 8.43
N VAL A 350 -0.90 -20.57 8.62
CA VAL A 350 -1.97 -21.38 9.21
C VAL A 350 -2.40 -22.43 8.18
N GLU A 351 -2.66 -23.65 8.63
CA GLU A 351 -2.87 -24.80 7.73
C GLU A 351 -4.22 -24.77 7.00
N ASP A 352 -5.28 -24.33 7.71
CA ASP A 352 -6.62 -24.19 7.15
C ASP A 352 -7.34 -22.99 7.78
N ASP A 353 -8.55 -22.67 7.29
CA ASP A 353 -9.31 -21.49 7.70
C ASP A 353 -10.01 -21.63 9.06
N SER A 354 -9.81 -22.72 9.80
CA SER A 354 -10.43 -22.95 11.10
C SER A 354 -9.81 -22.07 12.21
N ILE A 355 -10.60 -21.79 13.23
CA ILE A 355 -10.17 -21.05 14.41
C ILE A 355 -9.15 -21.86 15.20
N GLU A 356 -9.34 -23.18 15.26
CA GLU A 356 -8.47 -24.15 15.90
C GLU A 356 -7.07 -24.16 15.26
N SER A 357 -6.99 -24.15 13.92
CA SER A 357 -5.71 -24.09 13.21
C SER A 357 -4.96 -22.79 13.47
N LEU A 358 -5.68 -21.66 13.53
CA LEU A 358 -5.07 -20.37 13.91
C LEU A 358 -4.55 -20.41 15.35
N GLN A 359 -5.36 -20.91 16.30
CA GLN A 359 -4.96 -21.07 17.69
C GLN A 359 -3.72 -21.95 17.83
N LYS A 360 -3.71 -23.13 17.19
CA LYS A 360 -2.57 -24.08 17.20
C LYS A 360 -1.30 -23.42 16.64
N LYS A 361 -1.39 -22.73 15.50
CA LYS A 361 -0.23 -22.06 14.89
C LYS A 361 0.32 -20.95 15.77
N LEU A 362 -0.53 -20.10 16.35
CA LEU A 362 -0.13 -19.05 17.28
C LEU A 362 0.59 -19.64 18.50
N THR A 363 0.02 -20.68 19.10
CA THR A 363 0.63 -21.37 20.25
C THR A 363 1.97 -21.99 19.86
N ALA A 364 2.02 -22.75 18.77
CA ALA A 364 3.25 -23.40 18.32
C ALA A 364 4.40 -22.40 18.13
N VAL A 365 4.14 -21.26 17.47
CA VAL A 365 5.18 -20.24 17.27
C VAL A 365 5.58 -19.54 18.57
N CYS A 366 4.62 -19.26 19.45
CA CYS A 366 4.89 -18.67 20.76
C CYS A 366 5.70 -19.57 21.69
N GLU A 367 5.55 -20.89 21.59
CA GLU A 367 6.25 -21.87 22.42
C GLU A 367 7.61 -22.30 21.86
N LEU A 368 7.98 -21.89 20.64
CA LEU A 368 9.33 -22.13 20.13
C LEU A 368 10.39 -21.54 21.09
N PRO A 369 11.56 -22.18 21.21
CA PRO A 369 12.70 -21.60 21.90
C PRO A 369 13.02 -20.17 21.38
N ILE A 370 13.49 -19.31 22.26
CA ILE A 370 13.79 -17.90 21.96
C ILE A 370 14.69 -17.76 20.73
N GLU A 371 15.73 -18.59 20.64
CA GLU A 371 16.67 -18.57 19.53
C GLU A 371 16.04 -18.98 18.19
N GLU A 372 15.09 -19.91 18.21
CA GLU A 372 14.36 -20.29 16.99
C GLU A 372 13.42 -19.17 16.53
N ARG A 373 12.69 -18.55 17.46
CA ARG A 373 11.87 -17.37 17.14
C ARG A 373 12.69 -16.23 16.59
N ARG A 374 13.91 -16.02 17.16
CA ARG A 374 14.83 -14.98 16.66
C ARG A 374 15.27 -15.29 15.23
N LYS A 375 15.68 -16.52 14.94
CA LYS A 375 16.08 -16.96 13.59
C LYS A 375 14.96 -16.76 12.57
N LEU A 376 13.72 -17.14 12.92
CA LEU A 376 12.56 -16.91 12.03
C LEU A 376 12.34 -15.42 11.74
N GLY A 377 12.35 -14.59 12.77
CA GLY A 377 12.16 -13.16 12.59
C GLY A 377 13.29 -12.49 11.79
N GLU A 378 14.56 -12.84 12.09
CA GLU A 378 15.73 -12.33 11.38
C GLU A 378 15.74 -12.76 9.91
N ALA A 379 15.35 -14.00 9.60
CA ALA A 379 15.23 -14.47 8.23
C ALA A 379 14.20 -13.65 7.44
N GLY A 380 13.00 -13.40 8.03
CA GLY A 380 11.98 -12.55 7.44
C GLY A 380 12.45 -11.11 7.23
N ARG A 381 13.17 -10.54 8.23
CA ARG A 381 13.74 -9.20 8.12
C ARG A 381 14.80 -9.12 7.02
N ASN A 382 15.72 -10.07 6.98
CA ASN A 382 16.76 -10.09 5.96
C ASN A 382 16.14 -10.13 4.57
N PHE A 383 15.18 -11.03 4.33
CA PHE A 383 14.44 -11.08 3.07
C PHE A 383 13.79 -9.73 2.72
N ALA A 384 13.04 -9.13 3.65
CA ALA A 384 12.38 -7.86 3.42
C ALA A 384 13.39 -6.73 3.09
N MET A 385 14.54 -6.70 3.79
CA MET A 385 15.52 -5.62 3.66
C MET A 385 16.48 -5.81 2.47
N THR A 386 16.75 -7.04 2.04
CA THR A 386 17.67 -7.31 0.91
C THR A 386 16.94 -7.46 -0.40
N GLU A 387 15.80 -8.13 -0.43
CA GLU A 387 15.10 -8.49 -1.67
C GLU A 387 13.87 -7.61 -1.95
N LYS A 388 13.25 -7.06 -0.90
CA LYS A 388 12.00 -6.26 -1.01
C LYS A 388 12.21 -4.77 -0.72
N ASN A 389 13.44 -4.29 -0.70
CA ASN A 389 13.74 -2.87 -0.55
C ASN A 389 13.45 -2.06 -1.84
N SER A 390 13.38 -0.75 -1.70
CA SER A 390 13.06 0.18 -2.78
C SER A 390 14.00 0.06 -3.98
N THR A 391 15.29 -0.10 -3.75
CA THR A 391 16.29 -0.21 -4.83
C THR A 391 16.07 -1.46 -5.67
N VAL A 392 15.92 -2.63 -5.03
CA VAL A 392 15.75 -3.90 -5.74
C VAL A 392 14.40 -3.97 -6.47
N GLN A 393 13.32 -3.52 -5.83
CA GLN A 393 12.00 -3.60 -6.44
C GLN A 393 11.85 -2.64 -7.61
N VAL A 394 12.35 -1.41 -7.50
CA VAL A 394 12.25 -0.44 -8.61
C VAL A 394 13.23 -0.77 -9.74
N LYS A 395 14.34 -1.46 -9.46
CA LYS A 395 15.23 -1.98 -10.51
C LYS A 395 14.46 -2.85 -11.51
N LYS A 396 13.52 -3.70 -11.06
CA LYS A 396 12.66 -4.50 -11.95
C LYS A 396 11.85 -3.62 -12.91
N ILE A 397 11.36 -2.48 -12.41
CA ILE A 397 10.59 -1.52 -13.22
C ILE A 397 11.48 -0.86 -14.28
N VAL A 398 12.67 -0.40 -13.86
CA VAL A 398 13.63 0.26 -14.76
C VAL A 398 14.09 -0.72 -15.85
N GLU A 399 14.49 -1.95 -15.50
CA GLU A 399 14.90 -2.98 -16.44
C GLU A 399 13.79 -3.35 -17.44
N MET A 400 12.53 -3.45 -16.98
CA MET A 400 11.38 -3.67 -17.86
C MET A 400 11.19 -2.49 -18.84
N VAL A 401 11.26 -1.26 -18.37
CA VAL A 401 11.16 -0.05 -19.21
C VAL A 401 12.32 0.02 -20.18
N ASP A 402 13.53 -0.38 -19.78
CA ASP A 402 14.73 -0.37 -20.64
C ASP A 402 14.69 -1.41 -21.76
N SER A 403 13.88 -2.45 -21.58
CA SER A 403 13.66 -3.47 -22.62
C SER A 403 12.69 -3.04 -23.72
N LEU A 404 12.02 -1.86 -23.58
CA LEU A 404 11.10 -1.28 -24.57
C LEU A 404 11.83 -0.30 -25.50
#